data_3aa4538bbfdea350e492a4de77ed875e
#
_entry.id   3aa4538bbfdea350e492a4de77ed875e
#
_cell.length_a   1.000
_cell.length_b   1.000
_cell.length_c   1.000
_cell.angle_alpha   90.00
_cell.angle_beta   90.00
_cell.angle_gamma   90.00
#
_symmetry.space_group_name_H-M   'P 1'
#
loop_
_entity.id
_entity.type
_entity.pdbx_description
1 polymer ?
#
loop_
_entity_poly.entity_id
_entity_poly.type
_entity_poly.pdbx_seq_one_letter_code
_entity_poly.pdbx_strand_id
1 'polypeptide(L)'
;ERECRNPFYAGGKWRFVERVGWWNEYEEAPAVIVGHYWRRLRPADAPAHGSQFENLFGATPPLSWHGLRGNVFCVDYSVGARWLDRLRGHDPVQRSKLAAMRWPERVLVFDDGTQAISENFEHSAVLRD
;
A
#
# COMPACT_ATOMS: atom_id res chain seq x y z
N GLU A 1 6.53 -12.09 -0.26
CA GLU A 1 5.93 -12.95 0.80
C GLU A 1 6.98 -13.90 1.36
N ARG A 2 6.84 -14.26 2.61
CA ARG A 2 7.67 -15.28 3.25
C ARG A 2 6.79 -16.27 4.00
N GLU A 3 7.30 -17.45 4.28
CA GLU A 3 6.63 -18.43 5.12
C GLU A 3 6.47 -17.87 6.54
N CYS A 4 5.26 -17.90 7.08
CA CYS A 4 5.01 -17.36 8.41
C CYS A 4 5.38 -18.37 9.50
N ARG A 5 5.99 -17.87 10.58
CA ARG A 5 6.36 -18.70 11.74
C ARG A 5 5.13 -19.31 12.43
N ASN A 6 4.05 -18.55 12.44
CA ASN A 6 2.77 -18.96 13.05
C ASN A 6 1.67 -18.85 11.99
N PRO A 7 1.19 -19.97 11.44
CA PRO A 7 0.04 -19.95 10.54
C PRO A 7 -1.17 -19.30 11.21
N PHE A 8 -1.94 -18.55 10.45
CA PHE A 8 -3.12 -17.86 10.93
C PHE A 8 -4.35 -18.13 10.05
N TYR A 9 -5.54 -18.00 10.63
CA TYR A 9 -6.79 -18.22 9.92
C TYR A 9 -7.39 -16.90 9.46
N ALA A 10 -7.58 -16.73 8.16
CA ALA A 10 -8.15 -15.51 7.60
C ALA A 10 -8.86 -15.80 6.26
N GLY A 11 -10.00 -15.13 6.04
CA GLY A 11 -10.80 -15.30 4.82
C GLY A 11 -11.27 -16.76 4.62
N GLY A 12 -11.67 -17.43 5.69
CA GLY A 12 -12.20 -18.80 5.66
C GLY A 12 -11.16 -19.92 5.43
N LYS A 13 -9.86 -19.63 5.54
CA LYS A 13 -8.79 -20.63 5.36
C LYS A 13 -7.52 -20.31 6.15
N TRP A 14 -6.73 -21.33 6.39
CA TRP A 14 -5.40 -21.20 6.97
C TRP A 14 -4.43 -20.54 5.99
N ARG A 15 -3.60 -19.66 6.54
CA ARG A 15 -2.55 -18.94 5.81
C ARG A 15 -1.20 -19.34 6.38
N PHE A 16 -0.29 -19.68 5.48
CA PHE A 16 1.08 -20.13 5.80
C PHE A 16 2.14 -19.15 5.31
N VAL A 17 1.74 -18.10 4.62
CA VAL A 17 2.62 -17.05 4.13
C VAL A 17 2.14 -15.70 4.63
N GLU A 18 3.07 -14.82 4.90
CA GLU A 18 2.81 -13.44 5.31
C GLU A 18 3.38 -12.44 4.32
N ARG A 19 2.78 -11.26 4.27
CA ARG A 19 3.32 -10.15 3.49
C ARG A 19 4.46 -9.51 4.27
N VAL A 20 5.51 -9.11 3.55
CA VAL A 20 6.66 -8.42 4.13
C VAL A 20 6.93 -7.12 3.38
N GLY A 21 7.45 -6.13 4.08
CA GLY A 21 7.90 -4.87 3.49
C GLY A 21 9.25 -5.03 2.79
N TRP A 22 9.31 -5.88 1.77
CA TRP A 22 10.52 -6.21 1.02
C TRP A 22 11.24 -4.99 0.45
N TRP A 23 10.51 -3.92 0.21
CA TRP A 23 11.05 -2.66 -0.32
C TRP A 23 12.04 -1.98 0.62
N ASN A 24 12.04 -2.33 1.91
CA ASN A 24 13.02 -1.82 2.86
C ASN A 24 14.42 -2.40 2.64
N GLU A 25 14.52 -3.47 1.85
CA GLU A 25 15.76 -4.13 1.47
C GLU A 25 16.06 -4.02 -0.05
N TYR A 26 15.16 -3.35 -0.79
CA TYR A 26 15.32 -3.19 -2.24
C TYR A 26 16.34 -2.10 -2.55
N GLU A 27 17.47 -2.50 -3.14
CA GLU A 27 18.62 -1.64 -3.43
C GLU A 27 18.79 -1.29 -4.91
N GLU A 28 18.00 -1.92 -5.79
CA GLU A 28 18.14 -1.72 -7.22
C GLU A 28 17.56 -0.37 -7.70
N ALA A 29 18.09 0.13 -8.81
CA ALA A 29 17.72 1.43 -9.36
C ALA A 29 16.33 1.51 -10.01
N PRO A 30 15.80 0.47 -10.67
CA PRO A 30 14.49 0.57 -11.31
C PRO A 30 13.38 0.94 -10.33
N ALA A 31 12.50 1.86 -10.74
CA ALA A 31 11.28 2.14 -9.98
C ALA A 31 10.31 0.96 -10.06
N VAL A 32 9.67 0.64 -8.94
CA VAL A 32 8.72 -0.48 -8.85
C VAL A 32 7.37 0.03 -8.37
N ILE A 33 6.32 -0.25 -9.14
CA ILE A 33 4.94 0.06 -8.78
C ILE A 33 4.22 -1.25 -8.50
N VAL A 34 3.62 -1.37 -7.30
CA VAL A 34 3.00 -2.61 -6.82
C VAL A 34 1.58 -2.40 -6.34
N GLY A 35 0.80 -3.47 -6.32
CA GLY A 35 -0.49 -3.57 -5.65
C GLY A 35 -0.46 -4.61 -4.51
N HIS A 36 -1.64 -5.08 -4.05
CA HIS A 36 -1.82 -6.19 -3.12
C HIS A 36 -1.53 -5.93 -1.64
N TYR A 37 -0.81 -4.86 -1.29
CA TYR A 37 -0.36 -4.62 0.09
C TYR A 37 -1.31 -3.76 0.92
N TRP A 38 -2.43 -3.31 0.37
CA TRP A 38 -3.51 -2.65 1.11
C TRP A 38 -3.05 -1.43 1.92
N ARG A 39 -2.44 -0.50 1.22
CA ARG A 39 -2.03 0.77 1.79
C ARG A 39 -3.23 1.56 2.28
N ARG A 40 -3.11 2.23 3.40
CA ARG A 40 -4.16 3.12 3.90
C ARG A 40 -4.21 4.40 3.09
N LEU A 41 -5.44 4.85 2.79
CA LEU A 41 -5.64 6.13 2.14
C LEU A 41 -5.38 7.29 3.10
N ARG A 42 -5.75 7.10 4.38
CA ARG A 42 -5.49 8.06 5.46
C ARG A 42 -4.79 7.34 6.61
N PRO A 43 -3.70 7.91 7.17
CA PRO A 43 -2.95 7.23 8.24
C PRO A 43 -3.78 6.90 9.48
N ALA A 44 -4.78 7.72 9.80
CA ALA A 44 -5.68 7.52 10.93
C ALA A 44 -6.73 6.41 10.72
N ASP A 45 -6.89 5.92 9.49
CA ASP A 45 -7.86 4.87 9.21
C ASP A 45 -7.44 3.56 9.89
N ALA A 46 -8.41 2.89 10.51
CA ALA A 46 -8.20 1.54 11.00
C ALA A 46 -7.86 0.60 9.82
N PRO A 47 -7.09 -0.46 10.05
CA PRO A 47 -6.84 -1.46 9.01
C PRO A 47 -8.16 -1.99 8.47
N ALA A 48 -8.24 -2.15 7.15
CA ALA A 48 -9.46 -2.62 6.49
C ALA A 48 -9.91 -4.01 6.96
N HIS A 49 -9.01 -4.79 7.52
CA HIS A 49 -9.22 -6.19 7.96
C HIS A 49 -8.85 -6.47 9.41
N GLY A 50 -9.02 -5.52 10.32
CA GLY A 50 -8.72 -5.75 11.73
C GLY A 50 -7.21 -5.82 12.02
N SER A 51 -6.88 -6.15 13.28
CA SER A 51 -5.53 -6.09 13.83
C SER A 51 -4.55 -7.15 13.30
N GLN A 52 -4.98 -8.06 12.44
CA GLN A 52 -4.15 -9.16 11.96
C GLN A 52 -3.19 -8.78 10.82
N PHE A 53 -3.39 -7.63 10.20
CA PHE A 53 -2.51 -7.16 9.12
C PHE A 53 -1.65 -6.01 9.62
N GLU A 54 -0.39 -6.29 9.78
CA GLU A 54 0.61 -5.29 10.11
C GLU A 54 0.59 -4.16 9.07
N ASN A 55 0.68 -2.93 9.55
CA ASN A 55 0.84 -1.80 8.65
C ASN A 55 2.29 -1.78 8.13
N LEU A 56 2.48 -2.33 6.94
CA LEU A 56 3.80 -2.43 6.31
C LEU A 56 4.39 -1.07 5.87
N PHE A 57 3.58 -0.03 5.86
CA PHE A 57 3.99 1.30 5.42
C PHE A 57 4.42 2.22 6.57
N GLY A 58 4.22 1.80 7.82
CA GLY A 58 4.60 2.59 9.00
C GLY A 58 4.03 4.01 8.94
N ALA A 59 4.91 5.00 9.09
CA ALA A 59 4.57 6.42 9.02
C ALA A 59 4.64 7.01 7.60
N THR A 60 4.83 6.20 6.56
CA THR A 60 4.90 6.69 5.18
C THR A 60 3.59 7.38 4.77
N PRO A 61 3.62 8.65 4.36
CA PRO A 61 2.43 9.35 3.90
C PRO A 61 1.80 8.67 2.67
N PRO A 62 0.47 8.78 2.47
CA PRO A 62 -0.25 8.05 1.42
C PRO A 62 0.24 8.33 0.00
N LEU A 63 0.74 9.53 -0.29
CA LEU A 63 1.22 9.93 -1.61
C LEU A 63 2.73 9.77 -1.80
N SER A 64 3.44 9.31 -0.77
CA SER A 64 4.89 9.16 -0.82
C SER A 64 5.33 7.83 -1.40
N TRP A 65 6.37 7.91 -2.21
CA TRP A 65 7.23 6.79 -2.53
C TRP A 65 7.88 6.27 -1.25
N HIS A 66 8.25 5.02 -1.23
CA HIS A 66 8.76 4.36 -0.03
C HIS A 66 9.88 3.37 -0.37
N GLY A 67 10.35 2.68 0.66
CA GLY A 67 11.44 1.74 0.55
C GLY A 67 12.81 2.39 0.79
N LEU A 68 13.84 1.56 0.77
CA LEU A 68 15.20 1.96 1.10
C LEU A 68 15.72 3.10 0.22
N ARG A 69 15.39 3.08 -1.06
CA ARG A 69 15.78 4.10 -2.04
C ARG A 69 14.71 5.13 -2.34
N GLY A 70 13.47 4.95 -1.84
CA GLY A 70 12.36 5.79 -2.20
C GLY A 70 11.92 5.63 -3.66
N ASN A 71 12.09 4.44 -4.23
CA ASN A 71 11.73 4.12 -5.61
C ASN A 71 10.69 2.99 -5.74
N VAL A 72 10.01 2.66 -4.66
CA VAL A 72 8.87 1.75 -4.66
C VAL A 72 7.60 2.50 -4.33
N PHE A 73 6.52 2.22 -5.04
CA PHE A 73 5.21 2.82 -4.79
C PHE A 73 4.12 1.76 -4.81
N CYS A 74 3.34 1.70 -3.73
CA CYS A 74 2.15 0.86 -3.68
C CYS A 74 0.92 1.70 -4.07
N VAL A 75 0.24 1.31 -5.16
CA VAL A 75 -0.99 1.95 -5.65
C VAL A 75 -2.26 1.33 -5.10
N ASP A 76 -2.15 0.31 -4.27
CA ASP A 76 -3.31 -0.38 -3.68
C ASP A 76 -3.79 0.34 -2.43
N TYR A 77 -4.75 1.25 -2.58
CA TYR A 77 -5.41 1.94 -1.47
C TYR A 77 -6.62 1.17 -0.94
N SER A 78 -6.47 -0.14 -0.78
CA SER A 78 -7.43 -1.02 -0.09
C SER A 78 -8.79 -1.13 -0.80
N VAL A 79 -8.83 -0.95 -2.11
CA VAL A 79 -10.09 -1.00 -2.88
C VAL A 79 -10.81 -2.34 -2.73
N GLY A 80 -10.09 -3.43 -2.52
CA GLY A 80 -10.66 -4.74 -2.25
C GLY A 80 -11.50 -4.81 -0.98
N ALA A 81 -11.37 -3.85 -0.05
CA ALA A 81 -12.17 -3.79 1.16
C ALA A 81 -13.61 -3.28 0.91
N ARG A 82 -13.89 -2.69 -0.23
CA ARG A 82 -15.20 -2.08 -0.53
C ARG A 82 -16.37 -3.04 -0.38
N TRP A 83 -16.19 -4.30 -0.71
CA TRP A 83 -17.23 -5.29 -0.53
C TRP A 83 -17.59 -5.51 0.95
N LEU A 84 -16.59 -5.50 1.84
CA LEU A 84 -16.78 -5.60 3.29
C LEU A 84 -17.48 -4.36 3.85
N ASP A 85 -17.08 -3.19 3.39
CA ASP A 85 -17.70 -1.93 3.79
C ASP A 85 -19.20 -1.93 3.43
N ARG A 86 -19.55 -2.39 2.22
CA ARG A 86 -20.95 -2.56 1.81
C ARG A 86 -21.72 -3.53 2.72
N LEU A 87 -21.12 -4.67 3.05
CA LEU A 87 -21.75 -5.66 3.95
C LEU A 87 -22.00 -5.09 5.35
N ARG A 88 -21.16 -4.15 5.80
CA ARG A 88 -21.27 -3.50 7.11
C ARG A 88 -22.09 -2.22 7.09
N GLY A 89 -22.65 -1.84 5.95
CA GLY A 89 -23.40 -0.61 5.79
C GLY A 89 -22.58 0.67 5.80
N HIS A 90 -21.26 0.56 5.59
CA HIS A 90 -20.36 1.71 5.48
C HIS A 90 -20.28 2.19 4.03
N ASP A 91 -19.99 3.48 3.86
CA ASP A 91 -19.70 4.02 2.54
C ASP A 91 -18.37 3.47 2.02
N PRO A 92 -18.39 2.66 0.94
CA PRO A 92 -17.21 1.98 0.46
C PRO A 92 -16.15 2.90 -0.15
N VAL A 93 -16.51 4.15 -0.49
CA VAL A 93 -15.59 5.08 -1.17
C VAL A 93 -14.84 6.01 -0.22
N GLN A 94 -15.22 6.09 1.05
CA GLN A 94 -14.58 6.98 2.02
C GLN A 94 -13.20 6.51 2.46
N ARG A 95 -12.97 5.20 2.51
CA ARG A 95 -11.78 4.57 3.12
C ARG A 95 -10.83 3.95 2.12
N SER A 96 -11.20 3.92 0.86
CA SER A 96 -10.45 3.28 -0.20
C SER A 96 -10.60 4.00 -1.53
N LYS A 97 -9.61 3.88 -2.39
CA LYS A 97 -9.65 4.33 -3.79
C LYS A 97 -9.02 3.30 -4.69
N LEU A 98 -9.55 3.16 -5.90
CA LEU A 98 -8.81 2.53 -6.98
C LEU A 98 -7.88 3.59 -7.57
N ALA A 99 -6.61 3.27 -7.66
CA ALA A 99 -5.60 4.19 -8.17
C ALA A 99 -4.75 3.57 -9.26
N ALA A 100 -4.30 4.41 -10.18
CA ALA A 100 -3.28 4.09 -11.15
C ALA A 100 -2.16 5.14 -11.10
N MET A 101 -0.93 4.72 -11.36
CA MET A 101 0.20 5.62 -11.50
C MET A 101 0.45 5.91 -12.97
N ARG A 102 0.34 7.16 -13.36
CA ARG A 102 0.78 7.61 -14.70
C ARG A 102 2.29 7.79 -14.68
N TRP A 103 2.96 7.08 -15.55
CA TRP A 103 4.41 7.07 -15.67
C TRP A 103 4.85 7.67 -17.04
N PRO A 104 5.88 8.47 -17.13
CA PRO A 104 6.88 8.80 -16.08
C PRO A 104 6.52 10.02 -15.21
N GLU A 105 5.36 10.63 -15.39
CA GLU A 105 4.95 11.86 -14.68
C GLU A 105 4.79 11.64 -13.18
N ARG A 106 4.62 10.40 -12.74
CA ARG A 106 4.41 10.01 -11.34
C ARG A 106 3.20 10.66 -10.70
N VAL A 107 2.14 10.77 -11.48
CA VAL A 107 0.85 11.29 -11.07
C VAL A 107 -0.12 10.15 -10.80
N LEU A 108 -0.72 10.16 -9.62
CA LEU A 108 -1.81 9.24 -9.28
C LEU A 108 -3.11 9.73 -9.89
N VAL A 109 -3.83 8.81 -10.50
CA VAL A 109 -5.19 9.02 -11.01
C VAL A 109 -6.13 8.08 -10.27
N PHE A 110 -7.17 8.63 -9.66
CA PHE A 110 -8.13 7.87 -8.85
C PHE A 110 -9.45 7.64 -9.58
N ASP A 111 -10.19 6.63 -9.14
CA ASP A 111 -11.49 6.25 -9.74
C ASP A 111 -12.60 7.29 -9.56
N ASP A 112 -12.43 8.26 -8.67
CA ASP A 112 -13.32 9.41 -8.53
C ASP A 112 -12.97 10.58 -9.49
N GLY A 113 -11.99 10.39 -10.37
CA GLY A 113 -11.52 11.40 -11.32
C GLY A 113 -10.51 12.39 -10.74
N THR A 114 -10.21 12.33 -9.45
CA THR A 114 -9.18 13.18 -8.85
C THR A 114 -7.78 12.70 -9.21
N GLN A 115 -6.81 13.60 -9.16
CA GLN A 115 -5.41 13.32 -9.40
C GLN A 115 -4.56 13.89 -8.27
N ALA A 116 -3.41 13.27 -8.03
CA ALA A 116 -2.45 13.74 -7.05
C ALA A 116 -1.02 13.50 -7.55
N ILE A 117 -0.12 14.44 -7.29
CA ILE A 117 1.30 14.28 -7.56
C ILE A 117 1.89 13.41 -6.45
N SER A 118 2.58 12.33 -6.81
CA SER A 118 3.32 11.55 -5.84
C SER A 118 4.55 12.29 -5.33
N GLU A 119 4.97 11.97 -4.11
CA GLU A 119 5.98 12.71 -3.38
C GLU A 119 7.19 11.85 -3.02
N ASN A 120 8.33 12.48 -2.82
CA ASN A 120 9.56 11.86 -2.29
C ASN A 120 10.13 10.71 -3.14
N PHE A 121 9.98 10.80 -4.46
CA PHE A 121 10.63 9.85 -5.36
C PHE A 121 12.16 9.89 -5.21
N GLU A 122 12.76 8.73 -5.00
CA GLU A 122 14.22 8.56 -4.80
C GLU A 122 14.83 9.42 -3.68
N HIS A 123 14.02 9.90 -2.74
CA HIS A 123 14.50 10.75 -1.65
C HIS A 123 15.61 10.09 -0.83
N SER A 124 15.55 8.77 -0.63
CA SER A 124 16.55 8.03 0.14
C SER A 124 17.88 7.84 -0.58
N ALA A 125 17.93 8.00 -1.91
CA ALA A 125 19.16 7.87 -2.68
C ALA A 125 20.12 9.07 -2.51
N VAL A 126 19.58 10.23 -2.15
CA VAL A 126 20.36 11.48 -1.98
C VAL A 126 21.14 11.51 -0.66
N LEU A 127 20.80 10.66 0.28
CA LEU A 127 21.44 10.63 1.61
C LEU A 127 22.65 9.69 1.71
N ARG A 128 23.09 9.09 0.62
CA ARG A 128 24.20 8.11 0.60
C ARG A 128 25.48 8.60 -0.06
N ASP A 129 25.55 9.87 -0.46
CA ASP A 129 26.78 10.48 -0.96
C ASP A 129 27.59 11.12 0.17
#